data_af350db129bbae83ceeefe759f0cd1d6
#
_entry.id   af350db129bbae83ceeefe759f0cd1d6
#
_cell.length_a   1.000
_cell.length_b   1.000
_cell.length_c   1.000
_cell.angle_alpha   90.00
_cell.angle_beta   90.00
_cell.angle_gamma   90.00
#
_symmetry.space_group_name_H-M   'P 1'
#
loop_
_entity.id
_entity.type
_entity.pdbx_description
1 polymer ?
#
loop_
_entity_poly.entity_id
_entity_poly.type
_entity_poly.pdbx_seq_one_letter_code
_entity_poly.pdbx_strand_id
1 'polypeptide(L)'
;SVVDSKQIEMRPVSSVISVLNGAVPGLQTIDGVGQPGIEAEVRIRGYSSVNGSNKPLYVVDGMPYTGWITDLNPADIESVSVLKDAASCALYGSRASNGVILITTKKAKKQGVSLQLDIRHGFSARGQGDYERMNANQFMETMWQGYRNQLISNGSSPEEATIATNNDIISKVGINIYNKADNALFDANGHLASDARILDGYKDDLDWYSPYTRNGHRQEYNLSGESGNEKNRIRFSLGYLNEDGYTRKSDFNRLSGSLNADFTPRPWLKTGLSLGGTHQKTNWDIGAAGSAQSNNLSNAFYFARRIAPIYPVHLHYTEDVFASDGSLLHSKGDYILNEEGGKQYDDGSESRSESDAASNGRHLLWESEKNKLWNAANTLQGNAYVDVSFLRDFTFSLKGNISLRNIEDSQYGNAEIG
;
A
#
# COMPACT_ATOMS: atom_id res chain seq x y z
N SER A 1 7.42 13.80 24.78
CA SER A 1 6.14 13.07 24.76
C SER A 1 6.43 11.58 24.76
N VAL A 2 5.69 10.84 25.58
CA VAL A 2 5.86 9.38 25.75
C VAL A 2 4.55 8.70 25.40
N VAL A 3 4.62 7.63 24.62
CA VAL A 3 3.52 6.70 24.31
C VAL A 3 3.87 5.37 24.96
N ASP A 4 2.99 4.84 25.80
CA ASP A 4 3.22 3.61 26.57
C ASP A 4 2.73 2.34 25.85
N SER A 5 3.08 1.18 26.41
CA SER A 5 2.70 -0.13 25.84
C SER A 5 1.20 -0.31 25.70
N LYS A 6 0.38 0.23 26.63
CA LYS A 6 -1.07 0.10 26.56
C LYS A 6 -1.63 0.84 25.35
N GLN A 7 -1.13 2.05 25.07
CA GLN A 7 -1.55 2.82 23.90
C GLN A 7 -1.10 2.15 22.60
N ILE A 8 0.08 1.50 22.60
CA ILE A 8 0.60 0.73 21.46
C ILE A 8 -0.29 -0.49 21.18
N GLU A 9 -0.63 -1.23 22.23
CA GLU A 9 -1.43 -2.46 22.12
C GLU A 9 -2.91 -2.21 21.74
N MET A 10 -3.44 -1.02 22.02
CA MET A 10 -4.82 -0.66 21.64
C MET A 10 -5.02 -0.51 20.13
N ARG A 11 -3.96 -0.30 19.36
CA ARG A 11 -4.02 -0.11 17.91
C ARG A 11 -3.39 -1.30 17.19
N PRO A 12 -4.13 -2.02 16.33
CA PRO A 12 -3.57 -3.10 15.50
C PRO A 12 -2.77 -2.49 14.35
N VAL A 13 -1.51 -2.17 14.59
CA VAL A 13 -0.60 -1.56 13.59
C VAL A 13 0.56 -2.48 13.27
N SER A 14 1.02 -2.45 12.02
CA SER A 14 2.20 -3.20 11.55
C SER A 14 3.52 -2.52 11.95
N SER A 15 3.49 -1.19 12.16
CA SER A 15 4.63 -0.39 12.60
C SER A 15 4.31 0.42 13.86
N VAL A 16 5.24 0.44 14.81
CA VAL A 16 5.12 1.26 16.03
C VAL A 16 5.01 2.76 15.74
N ILE A 17 5.51 3.21 14.60
CA ILE A 17 5.42 4.61 14.17
C ILE A 17 3.98 5.04 13.91
N SER A 18 3.15 4.15 13.38
CA SER A 18 1.74 4.47 13.12
C SER A 18 0.95 4.79 14.41
N VAL A 19 1.42 4.31 15.57
CA VAL A 19 0.82 4.65 16.87
C VAL A 19 1.08 6.12 17.25
N LEU A 20 2.20 6.70 16.81
CA LEU A 20 2.59 8.07 17.11
C LEU A 20 1.71 9.10 16.41
N ASN A 21 1.00 8.69 15.35
CA ASN A 21 0.12 9.55 14.57
C ASN A 21 -1.02 10.08 15.44
N GLY A 22 -1.08 11.42 15.59
CA GLY A 22 -2.05 12.09 16.44
C GLY A 22 -1.80 11.98 17.95
N ALA A 23 -0.82 11.13 18.40
CA ALA A 23 -0.49 10.98 19.82
C ALA A 23 0.58 11.95 20.31
N VAL A 24 1.42 12.45 19.40
CA VAL A 24 2.58 13.30 19.74
C VAL A 24 2.46 14.68 19.07
N PRO A 25 2.22 15.76 19.81
CA PRO A 25 2.14 17.10 19.22
C PRO A 25 3.43 17.48 18.48
N GLY A 26 3.31 18.03 17.24
CA GLY A 26 4.43 18.46 16.41
C GLY A 26 5.23 17.33 15.77
N LEU A 27 4.71 16.09 15.80
CA LEU A 27 5.15 14.98 14.98
C LEU A 27 4.14 14.79 13.85
N GLN A 28 4.61 14.70 12.63
CA GLN A 28 3.82 14.38 11.46
C GLN A 28 4.23 13.01 10.95
N THR A 29 3.26 12.14 10.71
CA THR A 29 3.44 10.89 10.00
C THR A 29 2.71 10.99 8.67
N ILE A 30 3.39 10.64 7.59
CA ILE A 30 2.81 10.61 6.26
C ILE A 30 2.80 9.15 5.81
N ASP A 31 1.63 8.54 5.88
CA ASP A 31 1.40 7.21 5.33
C ASP A 31 1.09 7.37 3.83
N GLY A 32 2.12 7.29 2.98
CA GLY A 32 2.01 7.70 1.58
C GLY A 32 1.09 6.85 0.72
N VAL A 33 0.93 5.57 1.02
CA VAL A 33 0.29 4.61 0.08
C VAL A 33 -0.72 3.67 0.76
N GLY A 34 -0.79 3.61 2.08
CA GLY A 34 -1.71 2.72 2.80
C GLY A 34 -1.48 1.22 2.56
N GLN A 35 -0.31 0.83 2.01
CA GLN A 35 0.06 -0.57 1.84
C GLN A 35 0.70 -1.12 3.11
N PRO A 36 0.40 -2.37 3.49
CA PRO A 36 1.05 -3.03 4.61
C PRO A 36 2.56 -3.12 4.45
N GLY A 37 3.30 -2.96 5.56
CA GLY A 37 4.76 -3.11 5.56
C GLY A 37 5.55 -1.91 5.02
N ILE A 38 4.89 -0.87 4.52
CA ILE A 38 5.56 0.37 4.13
C ILE A 38 5.76 1.26 5.36
N GLU A 39 6.99 1.75 5.50
CA GLU A 39 7.34 2.65 6.59
C GLU A 39 6.75 4.04 6.35
N ALA A 40 5.95 4.53 7.32
CA ALA A 40 5.47 5.91 7.28
C ALA A 40 6.65 6.88 7.36
N GLU A 41 6.62 7.93 6.56
CA GLU A 41 7.58 9.01 6.68
C GLU A 41 7.27 9.84 7.93
N VAL A 42 8.26 10.00 8.80
CA VAL A 42 8.12 10.74 10.06
C VAL A 42 8.90 12.04 10.00
N ARG A 43 8.27 13.12 10.43
CA ARG A 43 8.89 14.44 10.55
C ARG A 43 8.58 15.05 11.91
N ILE A 44 9.61 15.61 12.53
CA ILE A 44 9.49 16.33 13.79
C ILE A 44 9.70 17.81 13.51
N ARG A 45 8.68 18.63 13.81
CA ARG A 45 8.72 20.12 13.61
C ARG A 45 8.92 20.56 12.15
N GLY A 46 8.54 19.71 11.17
CA GLY A 46 8.58 20.06 9.74
C GLY A 46 9.89 19.71 9.04
N TYR A 47 10.24 20.48 8.01
CA TYR A 47 11.44 20.26 7.19
C TYR A 47 12.60 21.08 7.76
N SER A 48 13.74 20.44 7.98
CA SER A 48 15.00 21.08 8.39
C SER A 48 15.95 21.31 7.21
N SER A 49 15.79 20.54 6.15
CA SER A 49 16.64 20.62 4.94
C SER A 49 15.83 20.42 3.68
N VAL A 50 16.20 21.16 2.63
CA VAL A 50 15.63 21.03 1.28
C VAL A 50 16.22 19.83 0.53
N ASN A 51 17.54 19.61 0.68
CA ASN A 51 18.28 18.59 -0.08
C ASN A 51 18.77 17.42 0.80
N GLY A 52 18.68 17.53 2.12
CA GLY A 52 19.12 16.50 3.07
C GLY A 52 17.98 15.66 3.62
N SER A 53 18.31 14.60 4.33
CA SER A 53 17.33 13.77 5.04
C SER A 53 16.66 14.55 6.16
N ASN A 54 15.34 14.51 6.21
CA ASN A 54 14.53 15.07 7.29
C ASN A 54 14.06 14.00 8.29
N LYS A 55 14.56 12.76 8.16
CA LYS A 55 14.19 11.66 9.06
C LYS A 55 14.79 11.84 10.44
N PRO A 56 14.03 11.58 11.52
CA PRO A 56 14.57 11.59 12.87
C PRO A 56 15.54 10.42 13.08
N LEU A 57 16.39 10.52 14.09
CA LEU A 57 17.22 9.41 14.55
C LEU A 57 16.38 8.45 15.38
N TYR A 58 16.38 7.18 15.02
CA TYR A 58 15.81 6.13 15.85
C TYR A 58 16.87 5.57 16.79
N VAL A 59 16.47 5.34 18.04
CA VAL A 59 17.32 4.77 19.09
C VAL A 59 16.54 3.66 19.78
N VAL A 60 17.03 2.43 19.74
CA VAL A 60 16.41 1.27 20.39
C VAL A 60 17.28 0.85 21.58
N ASP A 61 16.69 0.81 22.77
CA ASP A 61 17.37 0.49 24.05
C ASP A 61 18.68 1.28 24.27
N GLY A 62 18.67 2.56 23.86
CA GLY A 62 19.80 3.46 24.01
C GLY A 62 20.86 3.38 22.91
N MET A 63 20.68 2.54 21.89
CA MET A 63 21.61 2.38 20.77
C MET A 63 20.98 2.90 19.46
N PRO A 64 21.74 3.64 18.62
CA PRO A 64 21.27 4.08 17.31
C PRO A 64 20.82 2.89 16.44
N TYR A 65 19.64 3.03 15.84
CA TYR A 65 19.03 2.02 15.02
C TYR A 65 19.01 2.44 13.54
N THR A 66 19.50 1.57 12.66
CA THR A 66 19.60 1.84 11.22
C THR A 66 18.73 0.92 10.37
N GLY A 67 17.99 -0.01 11.02
CA GLY A 67 17.02 -0.90 10.35
C GLY A 67 15.72 -0.19 10.00
N TRP A 68 14.81 -0.90 9.39
CA TRP A 68 13.44 -0.43 9.21
C TRP A 68 12.66 -0.56 10.51
N ILE A 69 11.83 0.41 10.82
CA ILE A 69 11.02 0.34 12.06
C ILE A 69 9.96 -0.77 11.98
N THR A 70 9.60 -1.18 10.76
CA THR A 70 8.74 -2.36 10.54
C THR A 70 9.40 -3.68 10.93
N ASP A 71 10.74 -3.74 11.10
CA ASP A 71 11.44 -4.90 11.66
C ASP A 71 11.07 -5.12 13.15
N LEU A 72 10.69 -4.04 13.86
CA LEU A 72 10.36 -4.11 15.28
C LEU A 72 8.91 -4.56 15.46
N ASN A 73 8.71 -5.59 16.29
CA ASN A 73 7.36 -6.02 16.66
C ASN A 73 6.77 -5.05 17.70
N PRO A 74 5.63 -4.35 17.40
CA PRO A 74 4.98 -3.46 18.37
C PRO A 74 4.64 -4.14 19.70
N ALA A 75 4.36 -5.45 19.70
CA ALA A 75 4.08 -6.22 20.91
C ALA A 75 5.27 -6.29 21.89
N ASP A 76 6.50 -6.10 21.39
CA ASP A 76 7.73 -6.11 22.20
C ASP A 76 8.14 -4.72 22.71
N ILE A 77 7.39 -3.67 22.37
CA ILE A 77 7.73 -2.30 22.74
C ILE A 77 7.04 -1.93 24.07
N GLU A 78 7.84 -1.41 25.00
CA GLU A 78 7.37 -0.89 26.30
C GLU A 78 6.91 0.55 26.18
N SER A 79 7.70 1.37 25.49
CA SER A 79 7.40 2.78 25.30
C SER A 79 8.14 3.39 24.12
N VAL A 80 7.55 4.46 23.57
CA VAL A 80 8.18 5.31 22.57
C VAL A 80 8.20 6.75 23.08
N SER A 81 9.39 7.34 23.14
CA SER A 81 9.59 8.73 23.56
C SER A 81 10.13 9.56 22.41
N VAL A 82 9.52 10.73 22.17
CA VAL A 82 9.98 11.65 21.13
C VAL A 82 10.68 12.84 21.76
N LEU A 83 12.00 12.96 21.49
CA LEU A 83 12.84 14.07 21.88
C LEU A 83 12.87 15.10 20.76
N LYS A 84 12.43 16.32 21.07
CA LYS A 84 12.31 17.42 20.11
C LYS A 84 13.28 18.55 20.39
N ASP A 85 13.78 18.63 21.64
CA ASP A 85 14.57 19.75 22.12
C ASP A 85 16.07 19.51 21.93
N ALA A 86 16.78 20.53 21.52
CA ALA A 86 18.23 20.45 21.24
C ALA A 86 19.03 19.89 22.41
N ALA A 87 18.69 20.28 23.67
CA ALA A 87 19.34 19.78 24.88
C ALA A 87 19.18 18.25 25.04
N SER A 88 17.97 17.73 24.79
CA SER A 88 17.70 16.28 24.87
C SER A 88 18.37 15.50 23.73
N CYS A 89 18.56 16.14 22.56
CA CYS A 89 19.19 15.54 21.40
C CYS A 89 20.73 15.59 21.46
N ALA A 90 21.32 16.46 22.30
CA ALA A 90 22.77 16.69 22.39
C ALA A 90 23.58 15.41 22.66
N LEU A 91 23.01 14.45 23.39
CA LEU A 91 23.64 13.14 23.67
C LEU A 91 23.91 12.30 22.41
N TYR A 92 23.18 12.57 21.30
CA TYR A 92 23.27 11.82 20.06
C TYR A 92 24.00 12.57 18.93
N GLY A 93 24.55 13.76 19.24
CA GLY A 93 25.35 14.58 18.33
C GLY A 93 24.58 15.08 17.09
N SER A 94 25.29 15.36 15.99
CA SER A 94 24.71 15.91 14.76
C SER A 94 23.64 15.02 14.08
N ARG A 95 23.69 13.73 14.34
CA ARG A 95 22.68 12.77 13.80
C ARG A 95 21.27 13.01 14.35
N ALA A 96 21.16 13.73 15.46
CA ALA A 96 19.90 14.06 16.14
C ALA A 96 19.32 15.43 15.73
N SER A 97 19.85 16.07 14.68
CA SER A 97 19.41 17.40 14.23
C SER A 97 17.91 17.46 13.89
N ASN A 98 17.34 16.35 13.41
CA ASN A 98 15.93 16.22 13.05
C ASN A 98 15.07 15.66 14.20
N GLY A 99 15.61 15.62 15.43
CA GLY A 99 14.97 14.99 16.59
C GLY A 99 15.32 13.51 16.74
N VAL A 100 14.92 12.95 17.88
CA VAL A 100 15.21 11.55 18.22
C VAL A 100 13.92 10.84 18.64
N ILE A 101 13.72 9.64 18.14
CA ILE A 101 12.66 8.72 18.60
C ILE A 101 13.33 7.60 19.38
N LEU A 102 13.10 7.59 20.70
CA LEU A 102 13.58 6.56 21.59
C LEU A 102 12.55 5.45 21.71
N ILE A 103 12.94 4.24 21.38
CA ILE A 103 12.12 3.04 21.49
C ILE A 103 12.72 2.17 22.60
N THR A 104 11.93 1.85 23.60
CA THR A 104 12.33 0.96 24.70
C THR A 104 11.59 -0.35 24.57
N THR A 105 12.34 -1.46 24.55
CA THR A 105 11.74 -2.80 24.48
C THR A 105 11.32 -3.30 25.88
N LYS A 106 10.32 -4.20 25.88
CA LYS A 106 9.84 -4.83 27.11
C LYS A 106 10.92 -5.72 27.73
N LYS A 107 11.09 -5.62 29.03
CA LYS A 107 11.96 -6.45 29.85
C LYS A 107 11.14 -7.20 30.91
N ALA A 108 11.65 -8.30 31.42
CA ALA A 108 10.99 -9.00 32.51
C ALA A 108 10.91 -8.13 33.77
N LYS A 109 9.70 -7.86 34.23
CA LYS A 109 9.44 -6.93 35.37
C LYS A 109 9.12 -7.67 36.68
N LYS A 110 8.64 -8.90 36.61
CA LYS A 110 8.01 -9.57 37.75
C LYS A 110 8.87 -10.70 38.32
N GLN A 111 8.71 -10.93 39.61
CA GLN A 111 9.11 -12.20 40.21
C GLN A 111 8.12 -13.28 39.81
N GLY A 112 8.62 -14.44 39.42
CA GLY A 112 7.82 -15.57 38.96
C GLY A 112 7.94 -15.82 37.48
N VAL A 113 7.08 -16.72 36.97
CA VAL A 113 7.01 -17.08 35.55
C VAL A 113 5.65 -16.68 35.01
N SER A 114 5.64 -15.98 33.88
CA SER A 114 4.41 -15.70 33.14
C SER A 114 4.57 -16.07 31.68
N LEU A 115 3.49 -16.58 31.08
CA LEU A 115 3.38 -16.88 29.66
C LEU A 115 2.11 -16.20 29.14
N GLN A 116 2.24 -15.48 28.04
CA GLN A 116 1.15 -14.74 27.43
C GLN A 116 1.09 -15.08 25.93
N LEU A 117 -0.12 -15.35 25.45
CA LEU A 117 -0.41 -15.52 24.03
C LEU A 117 -1.47 -14.50 23.63
N ASP A 118 -1.11 -13.63 22.69
CA ASP A 118 -2.03 -12.66 22.10
C ASP A 118 -2.34 -13.08 20.66
N ILE A 119 -3.62 -13.18 20.35
CA ILE A 119 -4.13 -13.53 19.01
C ILE A 119 -5.04 -12.39 18.56
N ARG A 120 -4.77 -11.87 17.37
CA ARG A 120 -5.58 -10.80 16.76
C ARG A 120 -5.90 -11.15 15.34
N HIS A 121 -7.17 -11.03 14.99
CA HIS A 121 -7.67 -11.10 13.63
C HIS A 121 -8.41 -9.83 13.30
N GLY A 122 -8.22 -9.33 12.09
CA GLY A 122 -8.86 -8.12 11.62
C GLY A 122 -9.11 -8.16 10.12
N PHE A 123 -10.00 -7.29 9.68
CA PHE A 123 -10.27 -7.06 8.27
C PHE A 123 -10.06 -5.59 7.97
N SER A 124 -9.44 -5.31 6.84
CA SER A 124 -9.26 -3.97 6.33
C SER A 124 -10.01 -3.82 5.01
N ALA A 125 -10.66 -2.67 4.85
CA ALA A 125 -11.32 -2.30 3.62
C ALA A 125 -11.03 -0.83 3.34
N ARG A 126 -11.31 -0.39 2.14
CA ARG A 126 -11.20 1.02 1.79
C ARG A 126 -12.16 1.85 2.66
N GLY A 127 -11.60 2.72 3.49
CA GLY A 127 -12.38 3.52 4.46
C GLY A 127 -13.11 4.71 3.83
N GLN A 128 -12.63 5.22 2.69
CA GLN A 128 -13.22 6.36 2.00
C GLN A 128 -13.58 5.97 0.57
N GLY A 129 -14.83 6.20 0.17
CA GLY A 129 -15.30 6.04 -1.20
C GLY A 129 -14.58 6.97 -2.17
N ASP A 130 -14.74 6.73 -3.46
CA ASP A 130 -14.29 7.65 -4.49
C ASP A 130 -15.33 8.77 -4.69
N TYR A 131 -14.92 9.83 -5.37
CA TYR A 131 -15.85 10.85 -5.82
C TYR A 131 -16.85 10.24 -6.81
N GLU A 132 -18.06 10.80 -6.83
CA GLU A 132 -19.04 10.45 -7.84
C GLU A 132 -18.48 10.80 -9.22
N ARG A 133 -18.55 9.86 -10.14
CA ARG A 133 -18.01 9.96 -11.50
C ARG A 133 -19.15 9.96 -12.49
N MET A 134 -18.90 10.52 -13.68
CA MET A 134 -19.83 10.34 -14.79
C MET A 134 -19.99 8.85 -15.08
N ASN A 135 -21.24 8.42 -15.24
CA ASN A 135 -21.53 7.10 -15.75
C ASN A 135 -21.36 7.05 -17.27
N ALA A 136 -21.43 5.87 -17.88
CA ALA A 136 -21.22 5.68 -19.31
C ALA A 136 -22.17 6.55 -20.16
N ASN A 137 -23.44 6.69 -19.76
CA ASN A 137 -24.42 7.49 -20.48
C ASN A 137 -24.05 8.98 -20.47
N GLN A 138 -23.75 9.52 -19.29
CA GLN A 138 -23.31 10.91 -19.12
C GLN A 138 -22.03 11.21 -19.87
N PHE A 139 -21.11 10.25 -19.85
CA PHE A 139 -19.85 10.37 -20.61
C PHE A 139 -20.13 10.46 -22.11
N MET A 140 -20.92 9.56 -22.66
CA MET A 140 -21.25 9.54 -24.08
C MET A 140 -21.98 10.80 -24.54
N GLU A 141 -22.96 11.28 -23.80
CA GLU A 141 -23.65 12.55 -24.09
C GLU A 141 -22.68 13.76 -24.05
N THR A 142 -21.76 13.76 -23.09
CA THR A 142 -20.73 14.82 -22.97
C THR A 142 -19.76 14.79 -24.16
N MET A 143 -19.31 13.58 -24.56
CA MET A 143 -18.42 13.41 -25.72
C MET A 143 -19.11 13.85 -27.01
N TRP A 144 -20.39 13.50 -27.19
CA TRP A 144 -21.18 13.96 -28.33
C TRP A 144 -21.25 15.47 -28.40
N GLN A 145 -21.59 16.15 -27.27
CA GLN A 145 -21.65 17.61 -27.21
C GLN A 145 -20.29 18.25 -27.50
N GLY A 146 -19.22 17.69 -26.94
CA GLY A 146 -17.85 18.17 -27.15
C GLY A 146 -17.45 18.11 -28.63
N TYR A 147 -17.68 16.97 -29.27
CA TYR A 147 -17.32 16.75 -30.68
C TYR A 147 -18.17 17.64 -31.62
N ARG A 148 -19.49 17.72 -31.38
CA ARG A 148 -20.36 18.64 -32.13
C ARG A 148 -19.90 20.09 -32.03
N ASN A 149 -19.59 20.56 -30.82
CA ASN A 149 -19.11 21.93 -30.61
C ASN A 149 -17.76 22.18 -31.30
N GLN A 150 -16.88 21.19 -31.33
CA GLN A 150 -15.62 21.26 -32.09
C GLN A 150 -15.88 21.45 -33.58
N LEU A 151 -16.82 20.69 -34.19
CA LEU A 151 -17.17 20.83 -35.59
C LEU A 151 -17.75 22.21 -35.91
N ILE A 152 -18.62 22.73 -35.03
CA ILE A 152 -19.16 24.10 -35.18
C ILE A 152 -18.05 25.15 -35.09
N SER A 153 -17.12 25.00 -34.13
CA SER A 153 -15.96 25.89 -34.01
C SER A 153 -15.06 25.87 -35.22
N ASN A 154 -15.03 24.73 -35.94
CA ASN A 154 -14.28 24.54 -37.18
C ASN A 154 -15.04 25.02 -38.42
N GLY A 155 -16.25 25.62 -38.27
CA GLY A 155 -17.00 26.25 -39.34
C GLY A 155 -18.19 25.47 -39.90
N SER A 156 -18.53 24.30 -39.35
CA SER A 156 -19.73 23.56 -39.74
C SER A 156 -21.00 24.26 -39.23
N SER A 157 -22.10 24.18 -39.98
CA SER A 157 -23.40 24.60 -39.48
C SER A 157 -23.87 23.66 -38.33
N PRO A 158 -24.75 24.11 -37.43
CA PRO A 158 -25.25 23.29 -36.35
C PRO A 158 -25.91 21.98 -36.82
N GLU A 159 -26.60 22.00 -37.94
CA GLU A 159 -27.25 20.84 -38.54
C GLU A 159 -26.23 19.83 -39.08
N GLU A 160 -25.25 20.32 -39.87
CA GLU A 160 -24.17 19.48 -40.41
C GLU A 160 -23.33 18.87 -39.31
N ALA A 161 -22.98 19.66 -38.26
CA ALA A 161 -22.25 19.17 -37.12
C ALA A 161 -23.00 18.08 -36.36
N THR A 162 -24.32 18.20 -36.21
CA THR A 162 -25.15 17.17 -35.55
C THR A 162 -25.16 15.87 -36.35
N ILE A 163 -25.36 15.92 -37.67
CA ILE A 163 -25.36 14.74 -38.55
C ILE A 163 -23.99 14.07 -38.52
N ALA A 164 -22.93 14.85 -38.70
CA ALA A 164 -21.54 14.33 -38.64
C ALA A 164 -21.23 13.68 -37.29
N THR A 165 -21.63 14.32 -36.18
CA THR A 165 -21.41 13.77 -34.84
C THR A 165 -22.13 12.44 -34.66
N ASN A 166 -23.37 12.32 -35.05
CA ASN A 166 -24.11 11.06 -34.95
C ASN A 166 -23.46 9.92 -35.74
N ASN A 167 -22.83 10.22 -36.87
CA ASN A 167 -22.17 9.20 -37.69
C ASN A 167 -20.77 8.84 -37.15
N ASP A 168 -20.05 9.79 -36.56
CA ASP A 168 -18.61 9.63 -36.30
C ASP A 168 -18.26 9.41 -34.85
N ILE A 169 -19.16 9.71 -33.89
CA ILE A 169 -18.84 9.71 -32.46
C ILE A 169 -18.33 8.35 -31.96
N ILE A 170 -18.91 7.25 -32.44
CA ILE A 170 -18.46 5.92 -32.04
C ILE A 170 -17.04 5.63 -32.55
N SER A 171 -16.72 6.04 -33.77
CA SER A 171 -15.33 5.91 -34.25
C SER A 171 -14.34 6.77 -33.46
N LYS A 172 -14.78 7.89 -32.88
CA LYS A 172 -13.96 8.76 -32.04
C LYS A 172 -13.71 8.18 -30.67
N VAL A 173 -14.71 7.52 -30.06
CA VAL A 173 -14.55 6.85 -28.76
C VAL A 173 -14.08 5.40 -28.91
N GLY A 174 -14.14 4.80 -30.09
CA GLY A 174 -13.57 3.50 -30.42
C GLY A 174 -14.42 2.29 -29.99
N ILE A 175 -15.56 2.48 -29.31
CA ILE A 175 -16.41 1.37 -28.86
C ILE A 175 -17.87 1.78 -28.77
N ASN A 176 -18.76 0.86 -29.14
CA ASN A 176 -20.20 0.97 -28.90
C ASN A 176 -20.69 -0.16 -27.99
N ILE A 177 -20.91 0.16 -26.73
CA ILE A 177 -21.40 -0.78 -25.70
C ILE A 177 -22.93 -0.90 -25.63
N TYR A 178 -23.64 -0.25 -26.54
CA TYR A 178 -25.10 -0.18 -26.53
C TYR A 178 -25.76 -1.11 -27.54
N ASN A 179 -27.04 -1.36 -27.29
CA ASN A 179 -27.93 -2.17 -28.16
C ASN A 179 -28.38 -1.43 -29.43
N LYS A 180 -27.76 -0.29 -29.77
CA LYS A 180 -28.09 0.55 -30.92
C LYS A 180 -26.98 0.54 -31.94
N ALA A 181 -27.34 0.72 -33.24
CA ALA A 181 -26.38 1.02 -34.26
C ALA A 181 -25.71 2.38 -34.01
N ASP A 182 -24.47 2.54 -34.46
CA ASP A 182 -23.64 3.70 -34.18
C ASP A 182 -24.31 5.03 -34.51
N ASN A 183 -24.93 5.12 -35.68
CA ASN A 183 -25.64 6.30 -36.18
C ASN A 183 -27.04 6.50 -35.60
N ALA A 184 -27.56 5.55 -34.83
CA ALA A 184 -28.89 5.58 -34.18
C ALA A 184 -28.83 5.68 -32.65
N LEU A 185 -27.64 5.90 -32.11
CA LEU A 185 -27.45 5.94 -30.66
C LEU A 185 -27.94 7.25 -30.04
N PHE A 186 -27.86 8.38 -30.78
CA PHE A 186 -28.24 9.71 -30.26
C PHE A 186 -29.40 10.31 -31.03
N ASP A 187 -30.20 11.11 -30.34
CA ASP A 187 -31.20 11.97 -30.95
C ASP A 187 -30.57 13.28 -31.52
N ALA A 188 -31.38 14.13 -32.12
CA ALA A 188 -30.93 15.41 -32.69
C ALA A 188 -30.40 16.42 -31.65
N ASN A 189 -30.69 16.21 -30.37
CA ASN A 189 -30.24 17.08 -29.27
C ASN A 189 -29.01 16.53 -28.57
N GLY A 190 -28.53 15.33 -28.94
CA GLY A 190 -27.39 14.68 -28.35
C GLY A 190 -27.68 13.89 -27.08
N HIS A 191 -28.94 13.59 -26.82
CA HIS A 191 -29.31 12.64 -25.78
C HIS A 191 -29.32 11.22 -26.37
N LEU A 192 -28.96 10.26 -25.53
CA LEU A 192 -29.10 8.85 -25.91
C LEU A 192 -30.55 8.53 -26.28
N ALA A 193 -30.76 7.74 -27.31
CA ALA A 193 -32.08 7.25 -27.71
C ALA A 193 -32.80 6.65 -26.49
N SER A 194 -34.09 6.90 -26.36
CA SER A 194 -34.88 6.54 -25.17
C SER A 194 -34.91 5.03 -24.85
N ASP A 195 -34.63 4.19 -25.85
CA ASP A 195 -34.52 2.73 -25.75
C ASP A 195 -33.08 2.22 -25.84
N ALA A 196 -32.10 3.14 -25.83
CA ALA A 196 -30.69 2.78 -25.73
C ALA A 196 -30.39 2.23 -24.33
N ARG A 197 -29.74 1.08 -24.29
CA ARG A 197 -29.28 0.44 -23.06
C ARG A 197 -27.92 -0.19 -23.28
N ILE A 198 -27.10 -0.18 -22.25
CA ILE A 198 -25.83 -0.92 -22.24
C ILE A 198 -26.15 -2.41 -22.34
N LEU A 199 -25.47 -3.13 -23.21
CA LEU A 199 -25.59 -4.58 -23.33
C LEU A 199 -25.12 -5.26 -22.04
N ASP A 200 -25.83 -6.32 -21.64
CA ASP A 200 -25.63 -6.96 -20.35
C ASP A 200 -24.18 -7.46 -20.15
N GLY A 201 -23.53 -7.95 -21.19
CA GLY A 201 -22.12 -8.38 -21.13
C GLY A 201 -21.15 -7.25 -20.73
N TYR A 202 -21.38 -6.04 -21.20
CA TYR A 202 -20.55 -4.89 -20.85
C TYR A 202 -20.88 -4.31 -19.47
N LYS A 203 -22.13 -4.39 -19.04
CA LYS A 203 -22.64 -3.70 -17.85
C LYS A 203 -21.85 -4.03 -16.58
N ASP A 204 -21.48 -5.29 -16.41
CA ASP A 204 -20.76 -5.79 -15.25
C ASP A 204 -19.22 -5.70 -15.40
N ASP A 205 -18.74 -5.19 -16.54
CA ASP A 205 -17.30 -5.14 -16.86
C ASP A 205 -16.73 -3.73 -17.00
N LEU A 206 -17.49 -2.70 -16.63
CA LEU A 206 -17.06 -1.29 -16.67
C LEU A 206 -16.45 -0.82 -15.34
N ASP A 207 -16.40 -1.68 -14.32
CA ASP A 207 -15.82 -1.35 -13.02
C ASP A 207 -14.34 -1.75 -12.95
N TRP A 208 -13.47 -0.76 -13.06
CA TRP A 208 -12.01 -0.92 -12.96
C TRP A 208 -11.48 -0.95 -11.53
N TYR A 209 -12.34 -0.70 -10.52
CA TYR A 209 -11.93 -0.67 -9.11
C TYR A 209 -12.09 -2.01 -8.40
N SER A 210 -13.26 -2.64 -8.53
CA SER A 210 -13.55 -3.89 -7.82
C SER A 210 -12.57 -5.01 -8.15
N PRO A 211 -12.16 -5.23 -9.42
CA PRO A 211 -11.15 -6.24 -9.73
C PRO A 211 -9.79 -5.97 -9.11
N TYR A 212 -9.46 -4.71 -8.84
CA TYR A 212 -8.17 -4.29 -8.30
C TYR A 212 -8.12 -4.29 -6.76
N THR A 213 -9.28 -4.22 -6.11
CA THR A 213 -9.39 -4.11 -4.66
C THR A 213 -9.89 -5.41 -4.02
N ARG A 214 -9.63 -5.56 -2.74
CA ARG A 214 -10.15 -6.66 -1.91
C ARG A 214 -10.35 -6.18 -0.48
N ASN A 215 -11.09 -6.94 0.31
CA ASN A 215 -11.02 -6.82 1.75
C ASN A 215 -9.73 -7.52 2.23
N GLY A 216 -8.85 -6.79 2.87
CA GLY A 216 -7.62 -7.33 3.42
C GLY A 216 -7.90 -8.10 4.71
N HIS A 217 -7.12 -9.15 4.98
CA HIS A 217 -7.18 -9.92 6.21
C HIS A 217 -5.86 -9.75 6.97
N ARG A 218 -5.95 -9.52 8.28
CA ARG A 218 -4.81 -9.43 9.20
C ARG A 218 -4.88 -10.54 10.22
N GLN A 219 -3.77 -11.25 10.38
CA GLN A 219 -3.56 -12.27 11.39
C GLN A 219 -2.29 -11.95 12.15
N GLU A 220 -2.39 -11.88 13.47
CA GLU A 220 -1.26 -11.60 14.35
C GLU A 220 -1.27 -12.54 15.54
N TYR A 221 -0.13 -13.16 15.78
CA TYR A 221 0.09 -14.10 16.88
C TYR A 221 1.36 -13.69 17.62
N ASN A 222 1.26 -13.39 18.91
CA ASN A 222 2.41 -13.03 19.73
C ASN A 222 2.44 -13.92 20.96
N LEU A 223 3.46 -14.74 21.08
CA LEU A 223 3.77 -15.54 22.27
C LEU A 223 4.91 -14.89 23.03
N SER A 224 4.74 -14.57 24.28
CA SER A 224 5.81 -14.06 25.11
C SER A 224 5.83 -14.74 26.46
N GLY A 225 7.03 -14.92 27.01
CA GLY A 225 7.24 -15.46 28.34
C GLY A 225 8.28 -14.68 29.08
N GLU A 226 8.08 -14.52 30.37
CA GLU A 226 9.04 -13.88 31.25
C GLU A 226 9.23 -14.68 32.54
N SER A 227 10.46 -14.66 33.02
CA SER A 227 10.83 -15.21 34.32
C SER A 227 11.78 -14.23 35.02
N GLY A 228 11.55 -13.97 36.27
CA GLY A 228 12.38 -13.03 37.00
C GLY A 228 12.47 -13.31 38.48
N ASN A 229 13.61 -12.92 39.04
CA ASN A 229 13.86 -12.80 40.46
C ASN A 229 14.76 -11.56 40.67
N GLU A 230 15.20 -11.32 41.90
CA GLU A 230 16.03 -10.16 42.25
C GLU A 230 17.36 -10.11 41.48
N LYS A 231 17.90 -11.27 41.06
CA LYS A 231 19.22 -11.39 40.42
C LYS A 231 19.17 -11.64 38.94
N ASN A 232 18.11 -12.31 38.45
CA ASN A 232 18.02 -12.78 37.08
C ASN A 232 16.65 -12.42 36.51
N ARG A 233 16.62 -11.86 35.33
CA ARG A 233 15.40 -11.54 34.60
C ARG A 233 15.57 -11.96 33.16
N ILE A 234 14.64 -12.75 32.66
CA ILE A 234 14.67 -13.24 31.29
C ILE A 234 13.27 -13.06 30.69
N ARG A 235 13.21 -12.51 29.50
CA ARG A 235 12.00 -12.41 28.69
C ARG A 235 12.32 -12.89 27.29
N PHE A 236 11.45 -13.70 26.72
CA PHE A 236 11.45 -14.05 25.30
C PHE A 236 10.13 -13.65 24.66
N SER A 237 10.16 -13.47 23.35
CA SER A 237 8.95 -13.34 22.54
C SER A 237 9.14 -13.97 21.17
N LEU A 238 8.01 -14.43 20.60
CA LEU A 238 7.87 -14.88 19.21
C LEU A 238 6.63 -14.23 18.64
N GLY A 239 6.76 -13.59 17.49
CA GLY A 239 5.66 -12.90 16.83
C GLY A 239 5.55 -13.31 15.36
N TYR A 240 4.32 -13.54 14.91
CA TYR A 240 3.98 -13.75 13.51
C TYR A 240 2.87 -12.77 13.12
N LEU A 241 3.08 -12.04 12.04
CA LEU A 241 2.12 -11.14 11.42
C LEU A 241 1.98 -11.48 9.96
N ASN A 242 0.75 -11.66 9.50
CA ASN A 242 0.38 -11.68 8.09
C ASN A 242 -0.72 -10.65 7.87
N GLU A 243 -0.51 -9.73 6.95
CA GLU A 243 -1.44 -8.64 6.67
C GLU A 243 -1.60 -8.45 5.16
N ASP A 244 -2.81 -8.68 4.67
CA ASP A 244 -3.20 -8.38 3.31
C ASP A 244 -3.63 -6.92 3.20
N GLY A 245 -3.15 -6.23 2.17
CA GLY A 245 -3.64 -4.90 1.81
C GLY A 245 -5.01 -4.93 1.13
N TYR A 246 -5.66 -3.79 1.09
CA TYR A 246 -6.93 -3.64 0.38
C TYR A 246 -6.76 -3.61 -1.16
N THR A 247 -5.56 -3.42 -1.68
CA THR A 247 -5.23 -3.69 -3.08
C THR A 247 -4.76 -5.13 -3.25
N ARG A 248 -5.14 -5.76 -4.36
CA ARG A 248 -4.61 -7.09 -4.70
C ARG A 248 -3.09 -6.99 -4.87
N LYS A 249 -2.37 -8.08 -4.63
CA LYS A 249 -0.90 -8.14 -4.72
C LYS A 249 -0.13 -7.26 -3.71
N SER A 250 -0.80 -6.67 -2.74
CA SER A 250 -0.13 -6.02 -1.63
C SER A 250 -0.32 -6.86 -0.37
N ASP A 251 0.75 -7.30 0.22
CA ASP A 251 0.76 -8.04 1.49
C ASP A 251 2.08 -7.85 2.23
N PHE A 252 2.02 -8.09 3.53
CA PHE A 252 3.16 -7.99 4.43
C PHE A 252 3.18 -9.15 5.40
N ASN A 253 4.32 -9.81 5.47
CA ASN A 253 4.57 -10.90 6.40
C ASN A 253 5.76 -10.54 7.30
N ARG A 254 5.64 -10.81 8.59
CA ARG A 254 6.75 -10.67 9.55
C ARG A 254 6.78 -11.83 10.53
N LEU A 255 7.92 -12.48 10.64
CA LEU A 255 8.27 -13.39 11.72
C LEU A 255 9.35 -12.71 12.57
N SER A 256 9.11 -12.57 13.86
CA SER A 256 10.04 -11.91 14.79
C SER A 256 10.29 -12.76 16.02
N GLY A 257 11.47 -12.64 16.59
CA GLY A 257 11.81 -13.26 17.86
C GLY A 257 12.73 -12.36 18.66
N SER A 258 12.52 -12.29 19.96
CA SER A 258 13.40 -11.53 20.86
C SER A 258 13.73 -12.32 22.13
N LEU A 259 14.90 -12.04 22.68
CA LEU A 259 15.37 -12.56 23.96
C LEU A 259 16.07 -11.41 24.72
N ASN A 260 15.56 -11.09 25.89
CA ASN A 260 16.14 -10.12 26.80
C ASN A 260 16.51 -10.81 28.11
N ALA A 261 17.75 -10.67 28.54
CA ALA A 261 18.26 -11.27 29.78
C ALA A 261 19.10 -10.26 30.54
N ASP A 262 18.73 -9.98 31.79
CA ASP A 262 19.47 -9.12 32.71
C ASP A 262 19.87 -9.94 33.93
N PHE A 263 21.15 -9.86 34.31
CA PHE A 263 21.74 -10.60 35.43
C PHE A 263 22.43 -9.63 36.41
N THR A 264 22.26 -9.87 37.70
CA THR A 264 22.98 -9.17 38.78
C THR A 264 23.68 -10.21 39.67
N PRO A 265 24.77 -10.85 39.18
CA PRO A 265 25.45 -11.92 39.90
C PRO A 265 26.01 -11.46 41.26
N ARG A 266 26.37 -10.19 41.35
CA ARG A 266 26.85 -9.52 42.54
C ARG A 266 26.26 -8.12 42.62
N PRO A 267 26.11 -7.51 43.81
CA PRO A 267 25.58 -6.14 43.93
C PRO A 267 26.35 -5.10 43.12
N TRP A 268 27.63 -5.34 42.91
CA TRP A 268 28.53 -4.45 42.15
C TRP A 268 28.63 -4.78 40.64
N LEU A 269 28.03 -5.91 40.20
CA LEU A 269 28.11 -6.37 38.78
C LEU A 269 26.72 -6.57 38.21
N LYS A 270 26.37 -5.81 37.17
CA LYS A 270 25.18 -6.02 36.35
C LYS A 270 25.62 -6.30 34.92
N THR A 271 24.97 -7.21 34.28
CA THR A 271 25.19 -7.54 32.86
C THR A 271 23.86 -7.86 32.19
N GLY A 272 23.77 -7.56 30.92
CA GLY A 272 22.57 -7.88 30.16
C GLY A 272 22.87 -8.17 28.68
N LEU A 273 21.97 -8.92 28.09
CA LEU A 273 21.97 -9.32 26.70
C LEU A 273 20.55 -9.10 26.13
N SER A 274 20.49 -8.46 24.99
CA SER A 274 19.25 -8.34 24.21
C SER A 274 19.55 -8.81 22.77
N LEU A 275 18.83 -9.83 22.34
CA LEU A 275 18.90 -10.37 20.97
C LEU A 275 17.54 -10.21 20.32
N GLY A 276 17.52 -9.78 19.07
CA GLY A 276 16.33 -9.67 18.24
C GLY A 276 16.61 -10.17 16.83
N GLY A 277 15.68 -10.95 16.29
CA GLY A 277 15.73 -11.42 14.91
C GLY A 277 14.40 -11.21 14.22
N THR A 278 14.43 -10.77 12.97
CA THR A 278 13.23 -10.56 12.18
C THR A 278 13.46 -10.98 10.74
N HIS A 279 12.51 -11.75 10.21
CA HIS A 279 12.34 -11.98 8.79
C HIS A 279 11.05 -11.29 8.36
N GLN A 280 11.12 -10.42 7.36
CA GLN A 280 9.92 -9.80 6.78
C GLN A 280 9.94 -9.88 5.26
N LYS A 281 8.75 -9.96 4.69
CA LYS A 281 8.53 -9.88 3.25
C LYS A 281 7.35 -8.99 2.96
N THR A 282 7.53 -8.09 2.00
CA THR A 282 6.48 -7.21 1.49
C THR A 282 6.33 -7.46 0.00
N ASN A 283 5.14 -7.81 -0.44
CA ASN A 283 4.77 -7.76 -1.85
C ASN A 283 4.09 -6.42 -2.12
N TRP A 284 4.50 -5.79 -3.19
CA TRP A 284 3.97 -4.49 -3.58
C TRP A 284 3.23 -4.62 -4.90
N ASP A 285 2.12 -3.94 -4.99
CA ASP A 285 1.54 -3.70 -6.27
C ASP A 285 2.39 -2.67 -7.03
N ILE A 286 2.80 -3.02 -8.25
CA ILE A 286 3.61 -2.15 -9.11
C ILE A 286 2.91 -0.81 -9.35
N GLY A 287 1.59 -0.85 -9.49
CA GLY A 287 0.78 0.35 -9.67
C GLY A 287 0.75 1.28 -8.47
N ALA A 288 0.99 0.77 -7.26
CA ALA A 288 0.98 1.56 -6.03
C ALA A 288 2.38 1.90 -5.52
N ALA A 289 3.41 1.16 -5.90
CA ALA A 289 4.81 1.39 -5.49
C ALA A 289 5.46 2.59 -6.21
N GLY A 290 4.93 2.98 -7.35
CA GLY A 290 5.46 4.11 -8.13
C GLY A 290 5.07 5.44 -7.52
N SER A 291 5.95 5.98 -6.72
CA SER A 291 6.03 7.37 -6.27
C SER A 291 4.70 8.09 -5.97
N ALA A 292 4.69 8.89 -4.92
CA ALA A 292 3.68 9.91 -4.63
C ALA A 292 3.44 10.93 -5.78
N GLN A 293 4.00 10.72 -6.96
CA GLN A 293 3.71 11.50 -8.16
C GLN A 293 2.39 11.02 -8.74
N SER A 294 1.37 11.79 -8.44
CA SER A 294 -0.03 11.58 -8.73
C SER A 294 -0.42 11.40 -10.20
N ASN A 295 0.50 11.56 -11.13
CA ASN A 295 0.24 11.65 -12.57
C ASN A 295 0.75 10.45 -13.37
N ASN A 296 1.19 9.37 -12.71
CA ASN A 296 1.70 8.21 -13.42
C ASN A 296 0.57 7.21 -13.70
N LEU A 297 0.37 6.85 -14.96
CA LEU A 297 -0.56 5.79 -15.39
C LEU A 297 -0.25 4.42 -14.74
N SER A 298 0.93 4.26 -14.17
CA SER A 298 1.27 3.09 -13.35
C SER A 298 0.57 3.04 -11.99
N ASN A 299 -0.08 4.13 -11.55
CA ASN A 299 -0.90 4.14 -10.36
C ASN A 299 -2.31 3.63 -10.70
N ALA A 300 -2.71 2.49 -10.13
CA ALA A 300 -3.98 1.84 -10.43
C ALA A 300 -5.20 2.71 -10.14
N PHE A 301 -5.15 3.50 -9.08
CA PHE A 301 -6.26 4.42 -8.76
C PHE A 301 -6.33 5.59 -9.73
N TYR A 302 -5.19 6.11 -10.15
CA TYR A 302 -5.14 7.15 -11.18
C TYR A 302 -5.62 6.61 -12.51
N PHE A 303 -5.16 5.42 -12.90
CA PHE A 303 -5.61 4.73 -14.10
C PHE A 303 -7.12 4.50 -14.10
N ALA A 304 -7.64 3.87 -13.04
CA ALA A 304 -9.08 3.59 -12.90
C ALA A 304 -9.95 4.86 -12.88
N ARG A 305 -9.40 6.01 -12.46
CA ARG A 305 -10.09 7.31 -12.52
C ARG A 305 -10.07 7.93 -13.90
N ARG A 306 -9.03 7.68 -14.67
CA ARG A 306 -8.80 8.33 -15.95
C ARG A 306 -9.45 7.59 -17.11
N ILE A 307 -9.51 6.28 -17.03
CA ILE A 307 -10.16 5.47 -18.05
C ILE A 307 -11.65 5.84 -18.16
N ALA A 308 -12.13 6.04 -19.38
CA ALA A 308 -13.52 6.39 -19.58
C ALA A 308 -14.47 5.25 -19.19
N PRO A 309 -15.64 5.55 -18.63
CA PRO A 309 -16.58 4.56 -18.08
C PRO A 309 -17.31 3.75 -19.18
N ILE A 310 -16.83 3.76 -20.40
CA ILE A 310 -17.32 2.98 -21.53
C ILE A 310 -16.37 1.85 -21.94
N TYR A 311 -15.13 1.86 -21.43
CA TYR A 311 -14.16 0.82 -21.78
C TYR A 311 -14.26 -0.32 -20.78
N PRO A 312 -14.52 -1.56 -21.25
CA PRO A 312 -14.58 -2.73 -20.40
C PRO A 312 -13.19 -3.17 -19.94
N VAL A 313 -13.15 -3.94 -18.86
CA VAL A 313 -11.91 -4.54 -18.32
C VAL A 313 -11.43 -5.69 -19.23
N HIS A 314 -12.34 -6.44 -19.82
CA HIS A 314 -12.05 -7.60 -20.65
C HIS A 314 -12.45 -7.38 -22.09
N LEU A 315 -11.93 -8.21 -22.98
CA LEU A 315 -12.33 -8.21 -24.39
C LEU A 315 -13.73 -8.78 -24.56
N HIS A 316 -14.48 -8.14 -25.44
CA HIS A 316 -15.83 -8.56 -25.85
C HIS A 316 -15.96 -8.58 -27.36
N TYR A 317 -16.85 -9.42 -27.85
CA TYR A 317 -17.25 -9.36 -29.24
C TYR A 317 -17.95 -8.04 -29.53
N THR A 318 -17.46 -7.29 -30.49
CA THR A 318 -18.01 -5.96 -30.87
C THR A 318 -19.21 -6.08 -31.83
N GLU A 319 -19.43 -7.25 -32.38
CA GLU A 319 -20.54 -7.59 -33.29
C GLU A 319 -20.92 -9.07 -33.14
N ASP A 320 -22.10 -9.43 -33.68
CA ASP A 320 -22.56 -10.81 -33.65
C ASP A 320 -21.70 -11.68 -34.59
N VAL A 321 -21.28 -12.83 -34.08
CA VAL A 321 -20.46 -13.80 -34.85
C VAL A 321 -21.31 -15.00 -35.19
N PHE A 322 -21.35 -15.35 -36.49
CA PHE A 322 -22.14 -16.45 -37.01
C PHE A 322 -21.26 -17.59 -37.54
N ALA A 323 -21.73 -18.80 -37.36
CA ALA A 323 -21.13 -19.98 -38.00
C ALA A 323 -21.43 -20.01 -39.52
N SER A 324 -20.73 -20.89 -40.24
CA SER A 324 -20.92 -21.06 -41.70
C SER A 324 -22.33 -21.52 -42.08
N ASP A 325 -23.07 -22.12 -41.17
CA ASP A 325 -24.47 -22.53 -41.32
C ASP A 325 -25.48 -21.43 -41.00
N GLY A 326 -25.02 -20.23 -40.62
CA GLY A 326 -25.85 -19.09 -40.24
C GLY A 326 -26.33 -19.12 -38.80
N SER A 327 -25.92 -20.10 -37.99
CA SER A 327 -26.24 -20.10 -36.57
C SER A 327 -25.37 -19.08 -35.81
N LEU A 328 -25.97 -18.38 -34.81
CA LEU A 328 -25.26 -17.43 -33.96
C LEU A 328 -24.31 -18.19 -33.04
N LEU A 329 -23.01 -17.86 -33.10
CA LEU A 329 -21.98 -18.39 -32.20
C LEU A 329 -21.77 -17.50 -30.96
N HIS A 330 -21.62 -16.21 -31.20
CA HIS A 330 -21.41 -15.21 -30.12
C HIS A 330 -22.22 -13.96 -30.42
N SER A 331 -22.81 -13.40 -29.41
CA SER A 331 -23.52 -12.13 -29.52
C SER A 331 -22.58 -10.95 -29.24
N LYS A 332 -22.87 -9.81 -29.83
CA LYS A 332 -22.23 -8.55 -29.45
C LYS A 332 -22.33 -8.36 -27.95
N GLY A 333 -21.19 -8.14 -27.28
CA GLY A 333 -21.08 -7.97 -25.84
C GLY A 333 -20.75 -9.23 -25.06
N ASP A 334 -20.72 -10.41 -25.70
CA ASP A 334 -20.19 -11.64 -25.06
C ASP A 334 -18.69 -11.50 -24.80
N TYR A 335 -18.20 -12.11 -23.70
CA TYR A 335 -16.77 -12.14 -23.39
C TYR A 335 -15.98 -12.99 -24.40
N ILE A 336 -14.82 -12.48 -24.80
CA ILE A 336 -13.83 -13.30 -25.48
C ILE A 336 -13.05 -14.07 -24.41
N LEU A 337 -12.99 -15.39 -24.55
CA LEU A 337 -12.33 -16.27 -23.60
C LEU A 337 -10.94 -16.68 -24.14
N ASN A 338 -9.99 -16.84 -23.22
CA ASN A 338 -8.69 -17.41 -23.52
C ASN A 338 -8.78 -18.95 -23.66
N GLU A 339 -7.68 -19.62 -24.02
CA GLU A 339 -7.62 -21.07 -24.19
C GLU A 339 -7.99 -21.87 -22.92
N GLU A 340 -7.85 -21.27 -21.76
CA GLU A 340 -8.16 -21.86 -20.45
C GLU A 340 -9.61 -21.60 -20.02
N GLY A 341 -10.40 -20.89 -20.84
CA GLY A 341 -11.79 -20.52 -20.56
C GLY A 341 -11.94 -19.31 -19.63
N GLY A 342 -10.85 -18.61 -19.30
CA GLY A 342 -10.88 -17.36 -18.58
C GLY A 342 -11.22 -16.17 -19.48
N LYS A 343 -11.75 -15.09 -18.91
CA LYS A 343 -11.99 -13.84 -19.65
C LYS A 343 -10.64 -13.25 -20.08
N GLN A 344 -10.52 -12.93 -21.35
CA GLN A 344 -9.32 -12.32 -21.89
C GLN A 344 -9.29 -10.84 -21.56
N TYR A 345 -8.17 -10.35 -21.06
CA TYR A 345 -7.98 -8.91 -20.85
C TYR A 345 -7.83 -8.20 -22.19
N ASP A 346 -8.32 -6.99 -22.24
CA ASP A 346 -8.15 -6.12 -23.38
C ASP A 346 -6.74 -5.51 -23.35
N ASP A 347 -5.86 -6.00 -24.20
CA ASP A 347 -4.46 -5.55 -24.29
C ASP A 347 -4.28 -4.23 -25.05
N GLY A 348 -5.40 -3.61 -25.50
CA GLY A 348 -5.35 -2.38 -26.30
C GLY A 348 -4.82 -2.57 -27.72
N SER A 349 -4.61 -3.81 -28.19
CA SER A 349 -4.11 -4.12 -29.55
C SER A 349 -5.15 -3.87 -30.61
N GLU A 350 -6.44 -3.95 -30.28
CA GLU A 350 -7.50 -3.52 -31.17
C GLU A 350 -7.59 -1.99 -31.19
N SER A 351 -7.71 -1.40 -32.36
CA SER A 351 -7.63 0.03 -32.63
C SER A 351 -8.65 0.83 -31.83
N ARG A 352 -8.31 1.12 -30.58
CA ARG A 352 -8.99 2.10 -29.77
C ARG A 352 -8.57 3.48 -30.20
N SER A 353 -9.45 4.44 -30.04
CA SER A 353 -9.14 5.82 -30.29
C SER A 353 -7.82 6.20 -29.60
N GLU A 354 -6.97 6.97 -30.29
CA GLU A 354 -5.73 7.52 -29.75
C GLU A 354 -5.97 8.48 -28.54
N SER A 355 -7.19 8.48 -27.97
CA SER A 355 -7.51 9.34 -26.84
C SER A 355 -6.87 8.79 -25.57
N ASP A 356 -6.32 9.68 -24.78
CA ASP A 356 -5.86 9.43 -23.40
C ASP A 356 -6.90 8.70 -22.52
N ALA A 357 -8.17 8.81 -22.88
CA ALA A 357 -9.28 8.19 -22.16
C ALA A 357 -9.35 6.67 -22.34
N ALA A 358 -8.76 6.13 -23.40
CA ALA A 358 -8.67 4.69 -23.67
C ALA A 358 -7.40 4.05 -23.08
N SER A 359 -6.53 4.84 -22.44
CA SER A 359 -5.25 4.40 -21.84
C SER A 359 -4.36 3.57 -22.78
N ASN A 360 -4.40 3.90 -24.03
CA ASN A 360 -3.71 3.41 -25.19
C ASN A 360 -2.60 2.38 -24.93
N GLY A 361 -2.89 1.11 -25.14
CA GLY A 361 -1.92 0.01 -25.01
C GLY A 361 -1.55 -0.38 -23.55
N ARG A 362 -2.21 0.15 -22.53
CA ARG A 362 -1.96 -0.20 -21.13
C ARG A 362 -3.18 -0.84 -20.48
N HIS A 363 -2.96 -1.91 -19.76
CA HIS A 363 -3.98 -2.59 -18.96
C HIS A 363 -3.46 -2.91 -17.56
N LEU A 364 -3.68 -1.99 -16.64
CA LEU A 364 -3.01 -2.04 -15.35
C LEU A 364 -3.37 -3.27 -14.49
N LEU A 365 -4.60 -3.79 -14.59
CA LEU A 365 -4.98 -5.04 -13.90
C LEU A 365 -4.17 -6.21 -14.41
N TRP A 366 -4.05 -6.36 -15.73
CA TRP A 366 -3.25 -7.41 -16.36
C TRP A 366 -1.76 -7.25 -16.03
N GLU A 367 -1.24 -6.01 -16.14
CA GLU A 367 0.13 -5.70 -15.73
C GLU A 367 0.38 -6.09 -14.27
N SER A 368 -0.53 -5.78 -13.35
CA SER A 368 -0.38 -6.12 -11.95
C SER A 368 -0.43 -7.61 -11.67
N GLU A 369 -1.16 -8.39 -12.47
CA GLU A 369 -1.21 -9.84 -12.35
C GLU A 369 0.08 -10.53 -12.81
N LYS A 370 0.65 -10.06 -13.91
CA LYS A 370 1.83 -10.65 -14.54
C LYS A 370 3.14 -10.18 -13.91
N ASN A 371 3.22 -8.92 -13.54
CA ASN A 371 4.41 -8.34 -12.93
C ASN A 371 4.46 -8.61 -11.42
N LYS A 372 5.67 -8.74 -10.87
CA LYS A 372 5.87 -8.97 -9.43
C LYS A 372 6.93 -8.02 -8.91
N LEU A 373 6.62 -7.41 -7.78
CA LEU A 373 7.56 -6.59 -7.04
C LEU A 373 7.49 -7.00 -5.56
N TRP A 374 8.60 -7.45 -5.02
CA TRP A 374 8.68 -7.80 -3.61
C TRP A 374 10.04 -7.45 -3.04
N ASN A 375 10.03 -7.31 -1.74
CA ASN A 375 11.23 -7.08 -0.97
C ASN A 375 11.19 -7.98 0.27
N ALA A 376 12.32 -8.55 0.63
CA ALA A 376 12.50 -9.33 1.85
C ALA A 376 13.70 -8.79 2.64
N ALA A 377 13.58 -8.79 3.95
CA ALA A 377 14.67 -8.39 4.83
C ALA A 377 14.82 -9.40 5.98
N ASN A 378 16.08 -9.77 6.24
CA ASN A 378 16.49 -10.51 7.41
C ASN A 378 17.33 -9.58 8.30
N THR A 379 16.88 -9.33 9.52
CA THR A 379 17.55 -8.45 10.47
C THR A 379 17.90 -9.24 11.72
N LEU A 380 19.14 -9.14 12.17
CA LEU A 380 19.60 -9.66 13.46
C LEU A 380 20.24 -8.52 14.24
N GLN A 381 19.84 -8.37 15.49
CA GLN A 381 20.34 -7.36 16.40
C GLN A 381 20.78 -8.00 17.69
N GLY A 382 21.91 -7.52 18.23
CA GLY A 382 22.42 -7.92 19.52
C GLY A 382 22.95 -6.73 20.27
N ASN A 383 22.50 -6.57 21.52
CA ASN A 383 23.02 -5.58 22.46
C ASN A 383 23.50 -6.30 23.71
N ALA A 384 24.69 -5.95 24.18
CA ALA A 384 25.19 -6.47 25.44
C ALA A 384 25.75 -5.30 26.29
N TYR A 385 25.60 -5.41 27.58
CA TYR A 385 26.20 -4.44 28.49
C TYR A 385 26.78 -5.10 29.74
N VAL A 386 27.77 -4.43 30.31
CA VAL A 386 28.35 -4.77 31.60
C VAL A 386 28.52 -3.46 32.39
N ASP A 387 27.91 -3.41 33.57
CA ASP A 387 28.06 -2.30 34.54
C ASP A 387 28.77 -2.81 35.78
N VAL A 388 29.88 -2.17 36.10
CA VAL A 388 30.71 -2.47 37.30
C VAL A 388 30.68 -1.26 38.22
N SER A 389 30.06 -1.42 39.38
CA SER A 389 30.02 -0.38 40.43
C SER A 389 31.17 -0.59 41.44
N PHE A 390 31.95 0.46 41.72
CA PHE A 390 33.06 0.40 42.63
C PHE A 390 33.19 1.71 43.44
N LEU A 391 33.84 1.64 44.57
CA LEU A 391 34.06 2.81 45.50
C LEU A 391 32.77 3.57 45.83
N ARG A 392 31.63 2.89 45.92
CA ARG A 392 30.27 3.37 46.22
C ARG A 392 29.67 4.29 45.15
N ASP A 393 30.41 5.26 44.63
CA ASP A 393 29.89 6.35 43.79
C ASP A 393 30.25 6.25 42.34
N PHE A 394 31.07 5.25 41.96
CA PHE A 394 31.53 5.08 40.58
C PHE A 394 30.88 3.88 39.94
N THR A 395 30.47 4.02 38.67
CA THR A 395 30.03 2.92 37.82
C THR A 395 30.73 3.00 36.46
N PHE A 396 31.43 1.94 36.10
CA PHE A 396 31.96 1.74 34.75
C PHE A 396 30.97 0.97 33.95
N SER A 397 30.58 1.49 32.78
CA SER A 397 29.61 0.87 31.86
C SER A 397 30.27 0.61 30.52
N LEU A 398 30.26 -0.66 30.08
CA LEU A 398 30.65 -1.07 28.76
C LEU A 398 29.40 -1.58 28.02
N LYS A 399 29.15 -1.04 26.81
CA LYS A 399 28.04 -1.43 25.97
C LYS A 399 28.54 -1.78 24.59
N GLY A 400 28.04 -2.87 24.04
CA GLY A 400 28.30 -3.33 22.67
C GLY A 400 27.00 -3.57 21.91
N ASN A 401 27.01 -3.27 20.62
CA ASN A 401 25.91 -3.51 19.71
C ASN A 401 26.41 -4.17 18.42
N ILE A 402 25.64 -5.11 17.92
CA ILE A 402 25.80 -5.68 16.59
C ILE A 402 24.46 -5.61 15.86
N SER A 403 24.48 -5.18 14.60
CA SER A 403 23.31 -5.18 13.73
C SER A 403 23.72 -5.74 12.38
N LEU A 404 23.09 -6.83 11.99
CA LEU A 404 23.29 -7.47 10.69
C LEU A 404 21.96 -7.40 9.95
N ARG A 405 22.01 -6.97 8.69
CA ARG A 405 20.83 -6.89 7.85
C ARG A 405 21.15 -7.32 6.45
N ASN A 406 20.32 -8.22 5.92
CA ASN A 406 20.32 -8.62 4.53
C ASN A 406 18.99 -8.23 3.90
N ILE A 407 19.02 -7.52 2.77
CA ILE A 407 17.84 -7.10 2.02
C ILE A 407 17.91 -7.73 0.64
N GLU A 408 16.82 -8.26 0.18
CA GLU A 408 16.62 -8.78 -1.15
C GLU A 408 15.43 -8.05 -1.78
N ASP A 409 15.72 -7.28 -2.83
CA ASP A 409 14.70 -6.60 -3.65
C ASP A 409 14.57 -7.35 -4.97
N SER A 410 13.37 -7.68 -5.39
CA SER A 410 13.10 -8.37 -6.64
C SER A 410 12.00 -7.67 -7.41
N GLN A 411 12.28 -7.41 -8.68
CA GLN A 411 11.30 -6.92 -9.65
C GLN A 411 11.30 -7.84 -10.86
N TYR A 412 10.14 -8.36 -11.19
CA TYR A 412 9.90 -9.14 -12.40
C TYR A 412 8.90 -8.41 -13.27
N GLY A 413 9.32 -8.06 -14.49
CA GLY A 413 8.48 -7.54 -15.56
C GLY A 413 8.20 -8.64 -16.56
N ASN A 414 6.95 -8.84 -16.94
CA ASN A 414 6.56 -9.82 -17.93
C ASN A 414 6.74 -9.22 -19.34
N ALA A 415 7.38 -9.97 -20.25
CA ALA A 415 7.65 -9.53 -21.62
C ALA A 415 6.39 -9.45 -22.52
N GLU A 416 5.28 -10.08 -22.11
CA GLU A 416 4.00 -10.06 -22.88
C GLU A 416 3.28 -8.71 -22.76
N ILE A 417 3.59 -7.93 -21.73
CA ILE A 417 2.89 -6.68 -21.43
C ILE A 417 3.78 -5.43 -21.54
N GLY A 418 4.97 -5.57 -22.08
CA GLY A 418 5.89 -4.48 -22.41
C GLY A 418 6.69 -3.96 -21.27
#